data_95c6512b3e07ca15bd8e0110ce0ecce0
#
_entry.id   95c6512b3e07ca15bd8e0110ce0ecce0
#
_cell.length_a   1.000
_cell.length_b   1.000
_cell.length_c   1.000
_cell.angle_alpha   90.00
_cell.angle_beta   90.00
_cell.angle_gamma   90.00
#
_symmetry.space_group_name_H-M   'P 1'
#
loop_
_entity.id
_entity.type
_entity.pdbx_description
1 polymer ?
#
loop_
_entity_poly.entity_id
_entity_poly.type
_entity_poly.pdbx_seq_one_letter_code
_entity_poly.pdbx_strand_id
1 'polypeptide(L)'
;MSGELFITGAGVSASSGIPTFRGNDGFWTVGSKNYTPQEMATRLMYENNPSEFLLWYFKRFASYRNVKPNAVHYWLANKQLITQNIDGLDGRAGNKNYISIHGRLDKVVLYQNEMDVQSPFDANWNEIDLSLNPSDEELKKNLLDKFKINLHNNNTLSPKLGLSLKPYVLLFDEIYTDLYRISEAEEWMNNADKIIFMGTSFSVNIT
;
A
#
# COMPACT_ATOMS: atom_id res chain seq x y z
N MET A 1 26.12 -15.38 -10.90
CA MET A 1 25.59 -14.01 -10.64
C MET A 1 25.65 -13.85 -9.14
N SER A 2 26.28 -12.79 -8.61
CA SER A 2 26.32 -12.56 -7.17
C SER A 2 24.88 -12.44 -6.68
N GLY A 3 24.51 -13.26 -5.70
CA GLY A 3 23.17 -13.28 -5.10
C GLY A 3 22.92 -12.05 -4.24
N GLU A 4 22.95 -10.86 -4.84
CA GLU A 4 22.64 -9.61 -4.14
C GLU A 4 21.11 -9.39 -4.09
N LEU A 5 20.57 -9.26 -2.89
CA LEU A 5 19.19 -8.88 -2.62
C LEU A 5 19.15 -7.45 -2.08
N PHE A 6 18.29 -6.63 -2.65
CA PHE A 6 18.04 -5.26 -2.18
C PHE A 6 16.76 -5.20 -1.36
N ILE A 7 16.80 -4.53 -0.20
CA ILE A 7 15.62 -4.26 0.62
C ILE A 7 15.48 -2.74 0.76
N THR A 8 14.37 -2.19 0.27
CA THR A 8 14.16 -0.73 0.22
C THR A 8 13.02 -0.27 1.13
N GLY A 9 13.12 0.97 1.58
CA GLY A 9 12.09 1.68 2.33
C GLY A 9 11.81 3.08 1.77
N ALA A 10 11.00 3.87 2.44
CA ALA A 10 10.46 5.14 1.95
C ALA A 10 11.53 6.19 1.56
N GLY A 11 12.74 6.09 2.11
CA GLY A 11 13.84 6.99 1.76
C GLY A 11 14.23 6.95 0.29
N VAL A 12 14.06 5.82 -0.42
CA VAL A 12 14.38 5.74 -1.87
C VAL A 12 13.38 6.52 -2.72
N SER A 13 12.17 6.78 -2.24
CA SER A 13 11.13 7.54 -2.95
C SER A 13 11.15 9.04 -2.63
N ALA A 14 11.95 9.50 -1.66
CA ALA A 14 11.98 10.89 -1.22
C ALA A 14 12.37 11.86 -2.36
N SER A 15 13.36 11.53 -3.17
CA SER A 15 13.77 12.36 -4.32
C SER A 15 12.74 12.36 -5.48
N SER A 16 11.76 11.47 -5.44
CA SER A 16 10.59 11.51 -6.32
C SER A 16 9.49 12.44 -5.81
N GLY A 17 9.64 13.04 -4.63
CA GLY A 17 8.65 13.92 -4.01
C GLY A 17 7.63 13.16 -3.12
N ILE A 18 7.86 11.88 -2.81
CA ILE A 18 7.03 11.15 -1.86
C ILE A 18 7.65 11.27 -0.47
N PRO A 19 6.96 11.88 0.52
CA PRO A 19 7.51 12.06 1.85
C PRO A 19 7.80 10.73 2.53
N THR A 20 8.84 10.70 3.35
CA THR A 20 9.14 9.51 4.17
C THR A 20 8.07 9.33 5.25
N PHE A 21 7.88 8.10 5.72
CA PHE A 21 6.84 7.76 6.69
C PHE A 21 6.88 8.60 7.97
N ARG A 22 8.07 9.02 8.42
CA ARG A 22 8.31 9.73 9.69
C ARG A 22 8.78 11.17 9.53
N GLY A 23 8.78 11.73 8.32
CA GLY A 23 9.06 13.16 8.10
C GLY A 23 7.91 14.05 8.61
N ASN A 24 8.16 15.36 8.75
CA ASN A 24 7.15 16.33 9.21
C ASN A 24 5.86 16.32 8.37
N ASP A 25 5.95 15.97 7.09
CA ASP A 25 4.82 15.80 6.17
C ASP A 25 4.60 14.31 5.80
N GLY A 26 5.15 13.40 6.61
CA GLY A 26 5.15 11.96 6.37
C GLY A 26 3.78 11.33 6.50
N PHE A 27 3.67 10.12 6.00
CA PHE A 27 2.46 9.30 6.05
C PHE A 27 1.91 9.17 7.49
N TRP A 28 2.82 9.18 8.50
CA TRP A 28 2.52 9.04 9.92
C TRP A 28 2.17 10.34 10.64
N THR A 29 2.41 11.50 10.02
CA THR A 29 2.14 12.78 10.65
C THR A 29 0.80 13.37 10.23
N VAL A 30 0.25 12.90 9.09
CA VAL A 30 -1.02 13.38 8.55
C VAL A 30 -2.09 12.32 8.82
N GLY A 31 -2.69 12.37 10.01
CA GLY A 31 -3.88 11.61 10.37
C GLY A 31 -5.14 12.14 9.68
N SER A 32 -6.28 11.69 10.13
CA SER A 32 -7.57 12.36 9.91
C SER A 32 -7.83 13.35 11.06
N LYS A 33 -8.92 14.10 10.99
CA LYS A 33 -9.32 15.02 12.07
C LYS A 33 -9.48 14.33 13.44
N ASN A 34 -9.82 13.02 13.44
CA ASN A 34 -10.24 12.28 14.61
C ASN A 34 -9.35 11.08 14.95
N TYR A 35 -8.42 10.68 14.06
CA TYR A 35 -7.66 9.45 14.18
C TYR A 35 -6.19 9.65 13.84
N THR A 36 -5.32 8.97 14.55
CA THR A 36 -3.89 8.89 14.23
C THR A 36 -3.67 8.02 12.98
N PRO A 37 -2.54 8.15 12.29
CA PRO A 37 -2.21 7.26 11.17
C PRO A 37 -2.20 5.77 11.55
N GLN A 38 -1.77 5.45 12.78
CA GLN A 38 -1.73 4.08 13.30
C GLN A 38 -3.15 3.50 13.47
N GLU A 39 -4.10 4.30 13.94
CA GLU A 39 -5.51 3.90 14.03
C GLU A 39 -6.15 3.79 12.65
N MET A 40 -5.81 4.71 11.74
CA MET A 40 -6.35 4.70 10.37
C MET A 40 -5.90 3.50 9.54
N ALA A 41 -4.64 3.06 9.69
CA ALA A 41 -4.08 2.00 8.88
C ALA A 41 -4.29 0.61 9.51
N THR A 42 -5.52 0.32 9.96
CA THR A 42 -5.90 -0.96 10.55
C THR A 42 -7.06 -1.62 9.79
N ARG A 43 -7.12 -2.94 9.84
CA ARG A 43 -8.26 -3.73 9.36
C ARG A 43 -9.52 -3.38 10.16
N LEU A 44 -9.36 -3.18 11.47
CA LEU A 44 -10.45 -2.75 12.35
C LEU A 44 -11.07 -1.43 11.89
N MET A 45 -10.26 -0.45 11.48
CA MET A 45 -10.76 0.83 10.92
C MET A 45 -11.48 0.60 9.58
N TYR A 46 -10.93 -0.22 8.69
CA TYR A 46 -11.57 -0.58 7.42
C TYR A 46 -12.95 -1.23 7.64
N GLU A 47 -13.09 -2.08 8.64
CA GLU A 47 -14.33 -2.78 8.96
C GLU A 47 -15.39 -1.89 9.60
N ASN A 48 -14.99 -1.01 10.53
CA ASN A 48 -15.92 -0.20 11.32
C ASN A 48 -16.19 1.19 10.74
N ASN A 49 -15.23 1.75 9.98
CA ASN A 49 -15.36 3.08 9.37
C ASN A 49 -14.73 3.14 7.98
N PRO A 50 -15.25 2.33 7.03
CA PRO A 50 -14.64 2.17 5.72
C PRO A 50 -14.58 3.47 4.92
N SER A 51 -15.51 4.41 5.12
CA SER A 51 -15.54 5.68 4.40
C SER A 51 -14.34 6.56 4.76
N GLU A 52 -14.01 6.68 6.05
CA GLU A 52 -12.83 7.43 6.52
C GLU A 52 -11.53 6.73 6.11
N PHE A 53 -11.46 5.41 6.28
CA PHE A 53 -10.33 4.60 5.87
C PHE A 53 -10.01 4.77 4.37
N LEU A 54 -11.00 4.59 3.50
CA LEU A 54 -10.83 4.70 2.06
C LEU A 54 -10.47 6.11 1.62
N LEU A 55 -11.11 7.13 2.20
CA LEU A 55 -10.78 8.53 1.90
C LEU A 55 -9.32 8.86 2.29
N TRP A 56 -8.89 8.39 3.46
CA TRP A 56 -7.53 8.63 3.95
C TRP A 56 -6.47 8.01 3.05
N TYR A 57 -6.64 6.74 2.62
CA TYR A 57 -5.75 6.08 1.67
C TYR A 57 -5.83 6.70 0.27
N PHE A 58 -7.04 7.02 -0.20
CA PHE A 58 -7.22 7.63 -1.51
C PHE A 58 -6.52 8.98 -1.64
N LYS A 59 -6.63 9.85 -0.65
CA LYS A 59 -5.93 11.17 -0.68
C LYS A 59 -4.42 11.02 -0.83
N ARG A 60 -3.83 10.01 -0.19
CA ARG A 60 -2.40 9.68 -0.34
C ARG A 60 -2.09 9.12 -1.71
N PHE A 61 -2.86 8.15 -2.16
CA PHE A 61 -2.71 7.60 -3.50
C PHE A 61 -2.83 8.70 -4.57
N ALA A 62 -3.83 9.55 -4.49
CA ALA A 62 -4.05 10.64 -5.44
C ALA A 62 -2.86 11.62 -5.51
N SER A 63 -2.20 11.87 -4.37
CA SER A 63 -1.00 12.71 -4.32
C SER A 63 0.21 12.08 -5.04
N TYR A 64 0.28 10.74 -5.09
CA TYR A 64 1.47 10.03 -5.60
C TYR A 64 1.25 9.31 -6.94
N ARG A 65 0.00 9.14 -7.39
CA ARG A 65 -0.32 8.32 -8.58
C ARG A 65 0.38 8.76 -9.86
N ASN A 66 0.74 10.04 -9.99
CA ASN A 66 1.40 10.59 -11.17
C ASN A 66 2.91 10.86 -10.96
N VAL A 67 3.44 10.56 -9.79
CA VAL A 67 4.85 10.76 -9.47
C VAL A 67 5.70 9.78 -10.28
N LYS A 68 6.81 10.27 -10.83
CA LYS A 68 7.73 9.46 -11.64
C LYS A 68 8.80 8.78 -10.78
N PRO A 69 9.23 7.57 -11.15
CA PRO A 69 10.42 6.95 -10.56
C PRO A 69 11.63 7.86 -10.70
N ASN A 70 12.55 7.79 -9.75
CA ASN A 70 13.83 8.49 -9.80
C ASN A 70 14.98 7.54 -10.22
N ALA A 71 16.20 8.07 -10.28
CA ALA A 71 17.37 7.33 -10.72
C ALA A 71 17.62 6.03 -9.92
N VAL A 72 17.30 6.01 -8.63
CA VAL A 72 17.47 4.81 -7.78
C VAL A 72 16.51 3.69 -8.22
N HIS A 73 15.24 4.01 -8.50
CA HIS A 73 14.28 3.01 -8.98
C HIS A 73 14.70 2.44 -10.35
N TYR A 74 15.17 3.28 -11.28
CA TYR A 74 15.68 2.82 -12.58
C TYR A 74 16.94 1.96 -12.43
N TRP A 75 17.81 2.29 -11.49
CA TRP A 75 19.00 1.49 -11.19
C TRP A 75 18.62 0.12 -10.60
N LEU A 76 17.57 0.07 -9.78
CA LEU A 76 17.04 -1.17 -9.19
C LEU A 76 16.19 -2.00 -10.16
N ALA A 77 15.82 -1.50 -11.34
CA ALA A 77 14.88 -2.13 -12.26
C ALA A 77 15.26 -3.56 -12.69
N ASN A 78 16.56 -3.89 -12.68
CA ASN A 78 17.08 -5.22 -13.03
C ASN A 78 17.66 -5.98 -11.82
N LYS A 79 17.31 -5.58 -10.60
CA LYS A 79 17.80 -6.19 -9.37
C LYS A 79 16.71 -7.01 -8.70
N GLN A 80 17.11 -8.03 -7.94
CA GLN A 80 16.22 -8.73 -7.03
C GLN A 80 15.93 -7.82 -5.84
N LEU A 81 14.65 -7.49 -5.61
CA LEU A 81 14.25 -6.41 -4.73
C LEU A 81 13.05 -6.80 -3.86
N ILE A 82 13.15 -6.57 -2.56
CA ILE A 82 12.01 -6.52 -1.64
C ILE A 82 11.81 -5.04 -1.27
N THR A 83 10.63 -4.49 -1.55
CA THR A 83 10.31 -3.12 -1.18
C THR A 83 9.24 -3.06 -0.09
N GLN A 84 9.46 -2.21 0.90
CA GLN A 84 8.47 -1.85 1.93
C GLN A 84 7.51 -0.76 1.45
N ASN A 85 7.82 -0.15 0.29
CA ASN A 85 7.03 0.96 -0.25
C ASN A 85 5.77 0.45 -0.94
N ILE A 86 4.69 1.20 -0.75
CA ILE A 86 3.37 0.92 -1.35
C ILE A 86 3.05 1.84 -2.54
N ASP A 87 4.01 2.66 -2.98
CA ASP A 87 3.85 3.68 -4.01
C ASP A 87 3.87 3.15 -5.46
N GLY A 88 4.36 1.92 -5.66
CA GLY A 88 4.44 1.25 -6.96
C GLY A 88 5.52 1.80 -7.90
N LEU A 89 6.46 2.64 -7.42
CA LEU A 89 7.50 3.25 -8.28
C LEU A 89 8.45 2.21 -8.86
N ASP A 90 8.79 1.16 -8.13
CA ASP A 90 9.67 0.09 -8.61
C ASP A 90 9.11 -0.60 -9.85
N GLY A 91 7.83 -0.96 -9.85
CA GLY A 91 7.14 -1.53 -11.01
C GLY A 91 7.05 -0.54 -12.18
N ARG A 92 6.79 0.74 -11.89
CA ARG A 92 6.78 1.81 -12.92
C ARG A 92 8.15 2.09 -13.50
N ALA A 93 9.22 1.84 -12.77
CA ALA A 93 10.60 1.90 -13.27
C ALA A 93 10.98 0.69 -14.15
N GLY A 94 10.09 -0.31 -14.26
CA GLY A 94 10.28 -1.49 -15.09
C GLY A 94 10.82 -2.71 -14.35
N ASN A 95 10.95 -2.69 -13.02
CA ASN A 95 11.32 -3.88 -12.27
C ASN A 95 10.20 -4.92 -12.36
N LYS A 96 10.52 -6.10 -12.87
CA LYS A 96 9.63 -7.26 -12.98
C LYS A 96 9.91 -8.33 -11.95
N ASN A 97 11.04 -8.20 -11.24
CA ASN A 97 11.52 -9.16 -10.25
C ASN A 97 11.62 -8.50 -8.87
N TYR A 98 10.46 -8.08 -8.33
CA TYR A 98 10.40 -7.49 -6.99
C TYR A 98 9.20 -7.98 -6.19
N ILE A 99 9.31 -7.90 -4.88
CA ILE A 99 8.24 -8.18 -3.92
C ILE A 99 7.88 -6.88 -3.21
N SER A 100 6.63 -6.43 -3.33
CA SER A 100 6.07 -5.36 -2.51
C SER A 100 5.50 -5.96 -1.23
N ILE A 101 6.37 -6.11 -0.20
CA ILE A 101 6.05 -6.86 1.02
C ILE A 101 4.93 -6.23 1.86
N HIS A 102 4.66 -4.94 1.69
CA HIS A 102 3.53 -4.23 2.29
C HIS A 102 2.38 -3.95 1.30
N GLY A 103 2.45 -4.55 0.11
CA GLY A 103 1.45 -4.33 -0.93
C GLY A 103 1.66 -3.06 -1.76
N ARG A 104 0.58 -2.58 -2.41
CA ARG A 104 0.60 -1.44 -3.34
C ARG A 104 -0.72 -0.69 -3.33
N LEU A 105 -0.66 0.66 -3.31
CA LEU A 105 -1.87 1.52 -3.31
C LEU A 105 -2.62 1.54 -4.65
N ASP A 106 -1.98 1.21 -5.75
CA ASP A 106 -2.62 1.12 -7.07
C ASP A 106 -3.33 -0.22 -7.32
N LYS A 107 -3.34 -1.11 -6.32
CA LYS A 107 -3.95 -2.44 -6.39
C LYS A 107 -4.98 -2.66 -5.28
N VAL A 108 -5.90 -3.57 -5.56
CA VAL A 108 -6.91 -4.07 -4.61
C VAL A 108 -6.96 -5.59 -4.64
N VAL A 109 -7.55 -6.15 -3.60
CA VAL A 109 -7.91 -7.55 -3.45
C VAL A 109 -9.37 -7.66 -3.00
N LEU A 110 -9.98 -8.82 -3.14
CA LEU A 110 -11.26 -9.08 -2.46
C LEU A 110 -11.04 -9.05 -0.94
N TYR A 111 -11.97 -8.45 -0.22
CA TYR A 111 -11.98 -8.53 1.23
C TYR A 111 -12.34 -9.96 1.65
N GLN A 112 -11.35 -10.67 2.21
CA GLN A 112 -11.43 -12.07 2.63
C GLN A 112 -10.69 -12.28 3.95
N ASN A 113 -10.60 -13.53 4.41
CA ASN A 113 -9.75 -13.87 5.54
C ASN A 113 -8.28 -13.58 5.21
N GLU A 114 -7.50 -13.18 6.22
CA GLU A 114 -6.10 -12.76 6.02
C GLU A 114 -5.21 -13.84 5.40
N MET A 115 -5.52 -15.11 5.65
CA MET A 115 -4.76 -16.24 5.13
C MET A 115 -5.07 -16.60 3.68
N ASP A 116 -6.12 -16.00 3.08
CA ASP A 116 -6.51 -16.30 1.71
C ASP A 116 -5.56 -15.66 0.71
N VAL A 117 -4.89 -16.49 -0.07
CA VAL A 117 -3.98 -16.03 -1.13
C VAL A 117 -4.77 -15.73 -2.39
N GLN A 118 -4.59 -14.55 -2.94
CA GLN A 118 -5.24 -14.10 -4.15
C GLN A 118 -4.33 -13.18 -4.97
N SER A 119 -4.58 -13.06 -6.26
CA SER A 119 -3.84 -12.13 -7.11
C SER A 119 -4.43 -10.73 -7.03
N PRO A 120 -3.65 -9.69 -6.67
CA PRO A 120 -4.13 -8.32 -6.66
C PRO A 120 -4.38 -7.82 -8.10
N PHE A 121 -5.40 -6.97 -8.26
CA PHE A 121 -5.75 -6.35 -9.54
C PHE A 121 -5.83 -4.82 -9.42
N ASP A 122 -6.00 -4.11 -10.52
CA ASP A 122 -5.96 -2.66 -10.54
C ASP A 122 -7.08 -2.05 -9.70
N ALA A 123 -6.73 -1.05 -8.90
CA ALA A 123 -7.68 -0.40 -8.02
C ALA A 123 -8.64 0.52 -8.77
N ASN A 124 -9.94 0.41 -8.50
CA ASN A 124 -10.97 1.21 -9.15
C ASN A 124 -10.87 2.71 -8.83
N TRP A 125 -10.16 3.12 -7.79
CA TRP A 125 -9.90 4.53 -7.51
C TRP A 125 -8.90 5.20 -8.46
N ASN A 126 -8.16 4.41 -9.28
CA ASN A 126 -7.29 4.97 -10.32
C ASN A 126 -8.07 5.88 -11.30
N GLU A 127 -9.36 5.60 -11.49
CA GLU A 127 -10.26 6.30 -12.42
C GLU A 127 -10.97 7.51 -11.82
N ILE A 128 -10.80 7.79 -10.51
CA ILE A 128 -11.45 8.93 -9.88
C ILE A 128 -10.85 10.24 -10.40
N ASP A 129 -11.70 11.04 -11.06
CA ASP A 129 -11.34 12.36 -11.56
C ASP A 129 -11.41 13.40 -10.42
N LEU A 130 -10.31 14.09 -10.20
CA LEU A 130 -10.22 15.18 -9.22
C LEU A 130 -10.31 16.58 -9.86
N SER A 131 -10.46 16.67 -11.18
CA SER A 131 -10.51 17.98 -11.89
C SER A 131 -11.71 18.85 -11.46
N LEU A 132 -12.78 18.20 -11.00
CA LEU A 132 -14.00 18.87 -10.52
C LEU A 132 -13.94 19.26 -9.02
N ASN A 133 -12.80 19.07 -8.35
CA ASN A 133 -12.62 19.34 -6.92
C ASN A 133 -13.75 18.77 -6.04
N PRO A 134 -14.03 17.45 -6.11
CA PRO A 134 -15.10 16.85 -5.33
C PRO A 134 -14.87 17.05 -3.82
N SER A 135 -15.94 17.27 -3.08
CA SER A 135 -15.90 17.34 -1.61
C SER A 135 -15.53 15.98 -0.99
N ASP A 136 -15.09 15.99 0.26
CA ASP A 136 -14.78 14.76 0.99
C ASP A 136 -15.99 13.81 1.05
N GLU A 137 -17.21 14.34 1.19
CA GLU A 137 -18.41 13.53 1.24
C GLU A 137 -18.76 12.88 -0.11
N GLU A 138 -18.55 13.59 -1.21
CA GLU A 138 -18.69 13.03 -2.57
C GLU A 138 -17.63 11.96 -2.82
N LEU A 139 -16.37 12.19 -2.39
CA LEU A 139 -15.31 11.18 -2.49
C LEU A 139 -15.63 9.94 -1.67
N LYS A 140 -16.07 10.07 -0.42
CA LYS A 140 -16.47 8.94 0.43
C LYS A 140 -17.55 8.09 -0.24
N LYS A 141 -18.60 8.73 -0.76
CA LYS A 141 -19.68 8.02 -1.44
C LYS A 141 -19.17 7.26 -2.68
N ASN A 142 -18.35 7.90 -3.50
CA ASN A 142 -17.78 7.30 -4.70
C ASN A 142 -16.84 6.12 -4.35
N LEU A 143 -16.01 6.29 -3.31
CA LEU A 143 -15.11 5.24 -2.84
C LEU A 143 -15.86 4.03 -2.30
N LEU A 144 -16.89 4.23 -1.48
CA LEU A 144 -17.74 3.14 -0.98
C LEU A 144 -18.38 2.34 -2.13
N ASP A 145 -18.89 3.02 -3.14
CA ASP A 145 -19.46 2.37 -4.33
C ASP A 145 -18.39 1.56 -5.08
N LYS A 146 -17.25 2.17 -5.41
CA LYS A 146 -16.15 1.51 -6.12
C LYS A 146 -15.58 0.32 -5.36
N PHE A 147 -15.57 0.37 -4.04
CA PHE A 147 -15.12 -0.71 -3.17
C PHE A 147 -16.24 -1.70 -2.78
N LYS A 148 -17.44 -1.54 -3.35
CA LYS A 148 -18.62 -2.41 -3.13
C LYS A 148 -19.00 -2.52 -1.66
N ILE A 149 -19.02 -1.38 -0.97
CA ILE A 149 -19.40 -1.28 0.44
C ILE A 149 -20.75 -0.57 0.53
N ASN A 150 -21.77 -1.32 0.84
CA ASN A 150 -23.16 -0.83 0.90
C ASN A 150 -23.70 -0.91 2.32
N LEU A 151 -24.80 -0.19 2.57
CA LEU A 151 -25.56 -0.34 3.81
C LEU A 151 -26.11 -1.78 3.92
N HIS A 152 -25.88 -2.40 5.05
CA HIS A 152 -26.46 -3.69 5.41
C HIS A 152 -27.74 -3.56 6.24
N ASN A 153 -28.41 -4.68 6.51
CA ASN A 153 -29.70 -4.74 7.19
C ASN A 153 -29.79 -3.97 8.52
N ASN A 154 -28.64 -3.60 9.13
CA ASN A 154 -28.56 -2.83 10.36
C ASN A 154 -28.24 -1.34 10.14
N ASN A 155 -28.37 -0.82 8.92
CA ASN A 155 -27.97 0.54 8.52
C ASN A 155 -26.48 0.87 8.80
N THR A 156 -25.61 -0.12 8.93
CA THR A 156 -24.17 0.06 9.09
C THR A 156 -23.43 -0.14 7.76
N LEU A 157 -22.48 0.76 7.47
CA LEU A 157 -21.57 0.58 6.36
C LEU A 157 -20.42 -0.33 6.83
N SER A 158 -20.33 -1.52 6.28
CA SER A 158 -19.20 -2.42 6.54
C SER A 158 -18.85 -3.25 5.30
N PRO A 159 -17.58 -3.61 5.10
CA PRO A 159 -17.21 -4.50 4.01
C PRO A 159 -17.78 -5.90 4.21
N LYS A 160 -18.10 -6.57 3.10
CA LYS A 160 -18.62 -7.93 3.09
C LYS A 160 -17.58 -8.89 2.52
N LEU A 161 -17.30 -9.96 3.26
CA LEU A 161 -16.39 -11.02 2.83
C LEU A 161 -16.79 -11.59 1.45
N GLY A 162 -15.80 -11.76 0.58
CA GLY A 162 -15.97 -12.30 -0.77
C GLY A 162 -16.66 -11.37 -1.77
N LEU A 163 -17.04 -10.15 -1.36
CA LEU A 163 -17.74 -9.19 -2.23
C LEU A 163 -17.04 -7.82 -2.28
N SER A 164 -16.76 -7.23 -1.12
CA SER A 164 -16.13 -5.92 -1.04
C SER A 164 -14.66 -5.98 -1.45
N LEU A 165 -14.10 -4.85 -1.86
CA LEU A 165 -12.68 -4.72 -2.23
C LEU A 165 -11.91 -4.06 -1.08
N LYS A 166 -10.71 -4.56 -0.81
CA LYS A 166 -9.75 -3.95 0.13
C LYS A 166 -8.54 -3.43 -0.64
N PRO A 167 -8.00 -2.24 -0.32
CA PRO A 167 -6.69 -1.84 -0.84
C PRO A 167 -5.65 -2.94 -0.56
N TYR A 168 -4.83 -3.27 -1.56
CA TYR A 168 -3.75 -4.26 -1.40
C TYR A 168 -2.60 -3.65 -0.60
N VAL A 169 -2.84 -3.44 0.69
CA VAL A 169 -1.87 -2.90 1.64
C VAL A 169 -1.93 -3.74 2.91
N LEU A 170 -0.77 -4.14 3.43
CA LEU A 170 -0.63 -4.78 4.73
C LEU A 170 -0.92 -3.75 5.83
N LEU A 171 -1.89 -4.03 6.66
CA LEU A 171 -2.34 -3.15 7.74
C LEU A 171 -1.64 -3.51 9.07
N PHE A 172 -1.62 -2.59 10.05
CA PHE A 172 -0.86 -2.77 11.29
C PHE A 172 -1.32 -3.91 12.17
N ASP A 173 -2.60 -4.23 12.10
CA ASP A 173 -3.23 -5.33 12.81
C ASP A 173 -3.35 -6.60 11.95
N GLU A 174 -2.76 -6.62 10.75
CA GLU A 174 -2.63 -7.81 9.90
C GLU A 174 -1.24 -8.42 10.04
N ILE A 175 -1.13 -9.71 9.73
CA ILE A 175 0.13 -10.45 9.73
C ILE A 175 0.68 -10.60 8.31
N TYR A 176 2.00 -10.82 8.18
CA TYR A 176 2.61 -11.18 6.92
C TYR A 176 2.14 -12.56 6.46
N THR A 177 1.56 -12.64 5.27
CA THR A 177 1.07 -13.87 4.66
C THR A 177 1.55 -13.98 3.22
N ASP A 178 1.27 -15.11 2.57
CA ASP A 178 1.60 -15.30 1.15
C ASP A 178 0.75 -14.46 0.20
N LEU A 179 -0.28 -13.78 0.69
CA LEU A 179 -0.89 -12.67 -0.04
C LEU A 179 0.15 -11.58 -0.38
N TYR A 180 1.12 -11.36 0.49
CA TYR A 180 2.24 -10.41 0.32
C TYR A 180 3.55 -11.12 -0.06
N ARG A 181 3.49 -12.40 -0.42
CA ARG A 181 4.63 -13.23 -0.85
C ARG A 181 5.71 -13.36 0.24
N ILE A 182 5.32 -13.52 1.52
CA ILE A 182 6.29 -13.60 2.61
C ILE A 182 7.20 -14.82 2.50
N SER A 183 6.66 -16.00 2.17
CA SER A 183 7.46 -17.22 2.02
C SER A 183 8.53 -17.07 0.94
N GLU A 184 8.20 -16.43 -0.18
CA GLU A 184 9.16 -16.15 -1.25
C GLU A 184 10.19 -15.11 -0.83
N ALA A 185 9.78 -14.08 -0.08
CA ALA A 185 10.70 -13.07 0.46
C ALA A 185 11.71 -13.70 1.42
N GLU A 186 11.27 -14.60 2.31
CA GLU A 186 12.14 -15.37 3.21
C GLU A 186 13.10 -16.27 2.44
N GLU A 187 12.63 -16.96 1.40
CA GLU A 187 13.49 -17.74 0.52
C GLU A 187 14.57 -16.88 -0.14
N TRP A 188 14.22 -15.70 -0.65
CA TRP A 188 15.18 -14.78 -1.25
C TRP A 188 16.22 -14.30 -0.23
N MET A 189 15.79 -13.95 0.99
CA MET A 189 16.71 -13.54 2.06
C MET A 189 17.66 -14.66 2.49
N ASN A 190 17.17 -15.88 2.60
CA ASN A 190 17.97 -17.05 2.99
C ASN A 190 18.99 -17.47 1.93
N ASN A 191 18.70 -17.24 0.65
CA ASN A 191 19.54 -17.63 -0.47
C ASN A 191 20.47 -16.50 -0.95
N ALA A 192 20.36 -15.29 -0.39
CA ALA A 192 21.19 -14.15 -0.79
C ALA A 192 22.61 -14.27 -0.21
N ASP A 193 23.63 -14.09 -1.06
CA ASP A 193 25.02 -13.95 -0.59
C ASP A 193 25.25 -12.62 0.16
N LYS A 194 24.44 -11.61 -0.18
CA LYS A 194 24.52 -10.27 0.38
C LYS A 194 23.16 -9.58 0.34
N ILE A 195 22.75 -9.02 1.48
CA ILE A 195 21.55 -8.18 1.60
C ILE A 195 21.97 -6.71 1.74
N ILE A 196 21.40 -5.85 0.91
CA ILE A 196 21.69 -4.42 0.85
C ILE A 196 20.43 -3.63 1.19
N PHE A 197 20.46 -2.90 2.30
CA PHE A 197 19.36 -2.05 2.75
C PHE A 197 19.52 -0.62 2.24
N MET A 198 18.44 -0.05 1.69
CA MET A 198 18.43 1.31 1.13
C MET A 198 17.19 2.08 1.57
N GLY A 199 17.38 3.25 2.16
CA GLY A 199 16.29 4.16 2.52
C GLY A 199 15.29 3.61 3.54
N THR A 200 15.67 2.60 4.32
CA THR A 200 14.87 2.06 5.42
C THR A 200 15.32 2.61 6.77
N SER A 201 14.38 2.72 7.71
CA SER A 201 14.66 3.14 9.08
C SER A 201 14.88 1.97 10.04
N PHE A 202 14.86 0.73 9.57
CA PHE A 202 14.95 -0.50 10.36
C PHE A 202 13.90 -0.59 11.49
N SER A 203 12.70 -0.09 11.22
CA SER A 203 11.64 0.02 12.23
C SER A 203 10.50 -0.97 12.04
N VAL A 204 10.62 -1.86 11.07
CA VAL A 204 9.64 -2.91 10.76
C VAL A 204 10.32 -4.27 10.75
N ASN A 205 9.55 -5.32 11.00
CA ASN A 205 10.07 -6.68 11.23
C ASN A 205 10.80 -7.31 10.04
N ILE A 206 10.62 -6.79 8.82
CA ILE A 206 11.32 -7.28 7.62
C ILE A 206 12.79 -6.81 7.56
N THR A 207 13.21 -5.96 8.42
CA THR A 207 14.59 -5.47 8.56
C THR A 207 15.17 -5.84 9.92
#